data_177a245fc58a1be03a889bd7dfafccbd
#
_entry.id   177a245fc58a1be03a889bd7dfafccbd
#
_cell.length_a   1.000
_cell.length_b   1.000
_cell.length_c   1.000
_cell.angle_alpha   90.00
_cell.angle_beta   90.00
_cell.angle_gamma   90.00
#
_symmetry.space_group_name_H-M   'P 1'
#
loop_
_entity.id
_entity.type
_entity.pdbx_description
1 polymer ?
#
loop_
_entity_poly.entity_id
_entity_poly.type
_entity_poly.pdbx_seq_one_letter_code
_entity_poly.pdbx_strand_id
1 'polypeptide(L)'
;LLDAGHHILIVSKPHFPCVTRICRRFAGFKAQILFRFTIGSLDPDTLRFWEPHAPSPDERLASLELAHSLGFETSISCEPMLDTHAAEVVNAVLPFVTETIWLGKANQLRQRLRMNGVLTPEVAARADGLVEAQNDAAIAELHASLHHHPQIRWKESIRRVLGLPVVAPDGSALMRSIQPELPRTDIGASPPT
;
A
#
# COMPACT_ATOMS: atom_id res chain seq x y z
N LEU A 1 -6.15 -19.33 -19.42
CA LEU A 1 -5.46 -19.37 -18.12
C LEU A 1 -6.33 -20.02 -17.07
N LEU A 2 -7.56 -19.53 -16.82
CA LEU A 2 -8.47 -20.07 -15.77
C LEU A 2 -8.83 -21.54 -16.06
N ASP A 3 -9.16 -21.89 -17.29
CA ASP A 3 -9.46 -23.28 -17.70
C ASP A 3 -8.26 -24.22 -17.52
N ALA A 4 -7.05 -23.67 -17.46
CA ALA A 4 -5.81 -24.40 -17.16
C ALA A 4 -5.46 -24.46 -15.67
N GLY A 5 -6.35 -24.00 -14.80
CA GLY A 5 -6.17 -24.05 -13.34
C GLY A 5 -5.32 -22.95 -12.74
N HIS A 6 -4.94 -21.89 -13.51
CA HIS A 6 -4.15 -20.79 -12.98
C HIS A 6 -4.98 -19.88 -12.08
N HIS A 7 -4.36 -19.36 -11.02
CA HIS A 7 -4.93 -18.31 -10.20
C HIS A 7 -4.54 -16.93 -10.77
N ILE A 8 -5.47 -15.98 -10.71
CA ILE A 8 -5.31 -14.62 -11.25
C ILE A 8 -5.50 -13.60 -10.14
N LEU A 9 -4.52 -12.69 -10.02
CA LEU A 9 -4.64 -11.48 -9.21
C LEU A 9 -5.01 -10.30 -10.10
N ILE A 10 -6.17 -9.68 -9.85
CA ILE A 10 -6.62 -8.47 -10.55
C ILE A 10 -6.39 -7.27 -9.63
N VAL A 11 -5.42 -6.41 -9.98
CA VAL A 11 -5.10 -5.19 -9.23
C VAL A 11 -5.65 -3.99 -9.98
N SER A 12 -6.50 -3.18 -9.34
CA SER A 12 -7.07 -1.99 -9.97
C SER A 12 -7.60 -0.96 -8.97
N LYS A 13 -7.84 0.27 -9.44
CA LYS A 13 -8.80 1.20 -8.88
C LYS A 13 -10.16 0.81 -9.49
N PRO A 14 -11.05 0.16 -8.74
CA PRO A 14 -12.15 -0.56 -9.35
C PRO A 14 -13.22 0.38 -9.90
N HIS A 15 -13.63 0.13 -11.14
CA HIS A 15 -14.79 0.74 -11.78
C HIS A 15 -15.96 -0.24 -11.69
N PHE A 16 -17.02 0.14 -11.01
CA PHE A 16 -18.11 -0.77 -10.65
C PHE A 16 -18.73 -1.56 -11.82
N PRO A 17 -19.04 -0.95 -12.98
CA PRO A 17 -19.52 -1.69 -14.15
C PRO A 17 -18.52 -2.73 -14.67
N CYS A 18 -17.21 -2.43 -14.59
CA CYS A 18 -16.17 -3.38 -15.02
C CYS A 18 -16.09 -4.57 -14.07
N VAL A 19 -16.07 -4.33 -12.76
CA VAL A 19 -16.08 -5.38 -11.74
C VAL A 19 -17.32 -6.26 -11.88
N THR A 20 -18.50 -5.64 -12.04
CA THR A 20 -19.77 -6.37 -12.28
C THR A 20 -19.65 -7.30 -13.48
N ARG A 21 -19.10 -6.81 -14.59
CA ARG A 21 -18.92 -7.60 -15.82
C ARG A 21 -17.97 -8.78 -15.60
N ILE A 22 -16.85 -8.55 -14.92
CA ILE A 22 -15.86 -9.59 -14.62
C ILE A 22 -16.51 -10.66 -13.74
N CYS A 23 -17.15 -10.26 -12.65
CA CYS A 23 -17.80 -11.18 -11.72
C CYS A 23 -18.86 -12.06 -12.40
N ARG A 24 -19.69 -11.46 -13.26
CA ARG A 24 -20.70 -12.21 -14.04
C ARG A 24 -20.07 -13.17 -15.04
N ARG A 25 -19.05 -12.69 -15.78
CA ARG A 25 -18.41 -13.48 -16.85
C ARG A 25 -17.64 -14.67 -16.31
N PHE A 26 -17.05 -14.53 -15.12
CA PHE A 26 -16.14 -15.51 -14.53
C PHE A 26 -16.67 -16.11 -13.22
N ALA A 27 -17.99 -16.16 -13.04
CA ALA A 27 -18.63 -16.68 -11.83
C ALA A 27 -18.21 -18.14 -11.51
N GLY A 28 -17.93 -18.96 -12.53
CA GLY A 28 -17.45 -20.33 -12.36
C GLY A 28 -15.99 -20.45 -11.88
N PHE A 29 -15.22 -19.34 -11.92
CA PHE A 29 -13.79 -19.30 -11.58
C PHE A 29 -13.49 -18.46 -10.35
N LYS A 30 -14.49 -18.16 -9.53
CA LYS A 30 -14.34 -17.24 -8.40
C LYS A 30 -13.25 -17.64 -7.40
N ALA A 31 -13.04 -18.94 -7.18
CA ALA A 31 -11.96 -19.45 -6.32
C ALA A 31 -10.54 -19.30 -6.91
N GLN A 32 -10.43 -18.93 -8.19
CA GLN A 32 -9.16 -18.71 -8.89
C GLN A 32 -8.87 -17.22 -9.13
N ILE A 33 -9.78 -16.30 -8.72
CA ILE A 33 -9.67 -14.88 -8.96
C ILE A 33 -9.65 -14.15 -7.62
N LEU A 34 -8.52 -13.51 -7.34
CA LEU A 34 -8.35 -12.57 -6.24
C LEU A 34 -8.41 -11.14 -6.78
N PHE A 35 -9.38 -10.35 -6.31
CA PHE A 35 -9.39 -8.91 -6.53
C PHE A 35 -8.55 -8.20 -5.47
N ARG A 36 -7.63 -7.36 -5.89
CA ARG A 36 -6.93 -6.41 -5.01
C ARG A 36 -7.25 -5.00 -5.44
N PHE A 37 -8.17 -4.37 -4.73
CA PHE A 37 -8.57 -3.01 -5.05
C PHE A 37 -7.70 -1.98 -4.33
N THR A 38 -7.33 -0.92 -5.07
CA THR A 38 -6.58 0.21 -4.49
C THR A 38 -7.56 1.22 -3.92
N ILE A 39 -7.49 1.43 -2.60
CA ILE A 39 -8.27 2.42 -1.85
C ILE A 39 -7.28 3.13 -0.91
N GLY A 40 -6.78 4.29 -1.33
CA GLY A 40 -5.75 5.04 -0.59
C GLY A 40 -6.32 6.09 0.37
N SER A 41 -7.60 6.41 0.25
CA SER A 41 -8.36 7.35 1.07
C SER A 41 -9.86 7.11 0.88
N LEU A 42 -10.68 7.54 1.84
CA LEU A 42 -12.14 7.62 1.71
C LEU A 42 -12.62 9.05 1.45
N ASP A 43 -11.73 10.05 1.51
CA ASP A 43 -12.07 11.43 1.22
C ASP A 43 -12.12 11.67 -0.30
N PRO A 44 -13.30 12.10 -0.84
CA PRO A 44 -13.47 12.33 -2.27
C PRO A 44 -12.56 13.42 -2.83
N ASP A 45 -12.26 14.47 -2.04
CA ASP A 45 -11.44 15.58 -2.49
C ASP A 45 -9.95 15.18 -2.54
N THR A 46 -9.49 14.39 -1.59
CA THR A 46 -8.16 13.77 -1.58
C THR A 46 -7.99 12.88 -2.80
N LEU A 47 -8.96 11.99 -3.08
CA LEU A 47 -8.88 11.12 -4.26
C LEU A 47 -8.94 11.92 -5.57
N ARG A 48 -9.79 12.93 -5.66
CA ARG A 48 -9.89 13.78 -6.86
C ARG A 48 -8.58 14.51 -7.14
N PHE A 49 -7.88 14.93 -6.09
CA PHE A 49 -6.60 15.61 -6.24
C PHE A 49 -5.47 14.65 -6.65
N TRP A 50 -5.31 13.53 -5.96
CA TRP A 50 -4.20 12.61 -6.20
C TRP A 50 -4.42 11.65 -7.37
N GLU A 51 -5.67 11.34 -7.66
CA GLU A 51 -6.08 10.33 -8.65
C GLU A 51 -7.20 10.88 -9.54
N PRO A 52 -6.97 12.01 -10.26
CA PRO A 52 -7.97 12.61 -11.10
C PRO A 52 -8.49 11.58 -12.13
N HIS A 53 -9.79 11.57 -12.36
CA HIS A 53 -10.48 10.63 -13.27
C HIS A 53 -10.55 9.17 -12.81
N ALA A 54 -10.05 8.83 -11.63
CA ALA A 54 -10.24 7.51 -11.05
C ALA A 54 -11.63 7.42 -10.36
N PRO A 55 -12.18 6.20 -10.17
CA PRO A 55 -13.44 6.01 -9.49
C PRO A 55 -13.48 6.62 -8.08
N SER A 56 -14.66 7.08 -7.66
CA SER A 56 -14.86 7.66 -6.33
C SER A 56 -14.65 6.63 -5.20
N PRO A 57 -14.48 7.06 -3.93
CA PRO A 57 -14.40 6.15 -2.80
C PRO A 57 -15.61 5.21 -2.72
N ASP A 58 -16.82 5.76 -2.87
CA ASP A 58 -18.07 4.99 -2.82
C ASP A 58 -18.14 3.92 -3.91
N GLU A 59 -17.70 4.25 -5.12
CA GLU A 59 -17.67 3.30 -6.24
C GLU A 59 -16.68 2.16 -5.97
N ARG A 60 -15.53 2.49 -5.35
CA ARG A 60 -14.52 1.47 -4.98
C ARG A 60 -15.03 0.57 -3.87
N LEU A 61 -15.69 1.11 -2.85
CA LEU A 61 -16.30 0.33 -1.77
C LEU A 61 -17.43 -0.55 -2.30
N ALA A 62 -18.34 -0.01 -3.11
CA ALA A 62 -19.41 -0.79 -3.73
C ALA A 62 -18.86 -1.93 -4.61
N SER A 63 -17.75 -1.70 -5.30
CA SER A 63 -17.07 -2.74 -6.09
C SER A 63 -16.49 -3.86 -5.23
N LEU A 64 -15.92 -3.52 -4.07
CA LEU A 64 -15.40 -4.47 -3.10
C LEU A 64 -16.52 -5.31 -2.49
N GLU A 65 -17.58 -4.65 -2.03
CA GLU A 65 -18.76 -5.30 -1.47
C GLU A 65 -19.42 -6.26 -2.48
N LEU A 66 -19.57 -5.83 -3.74
CA LEU A 66 -20.08 -6.68 -4.80
C LEU A 66 -19.23 -7.93 -5.02
N ALA A 67 -17.91 -7.78 -5.16
CA ALA A 67 -17.01 -8.89 -5.40
C ALA A 67 -17.06 -9.89 -4.22
N HIS A 68 -17.03 -9.40 -2.99
CA HIS A 68 -17.16 -10.18 -1.77
C HIS A 68 -18.52 -10.93 -1.71
N SER A 69 -19.63 -10.23 -1.93
CA SER A 69 -20.98 -10.81 -1.88
C SER A 69 -21.20 -11.93 -2.91
N LEU A 70 -20.51 -11.86 -4.04
CA LEU A 70 -20.53 -12.91 -5.08
C LEU A 70 -19.55 -14.07 -4.80
N GLY A 71 -18.81 -14.01 -3.69
CA GLY A 71 -17.90 -15.06 -3.23
C GLY A 71 -16.54 -15.10 -3.94
N PHE A 72 -16.08 -13.98 -4.49
CA PHE A 72 -14.70 -13.84 -4.95
C PHE A 72 -13.76 -13.54 -3.78
N GLU A 73 -12.52 -13.95 -3.91
CA GLU A 73 -11.47 -13.53 -2.98
C GLU A 73 -11.16 -12.05 -3.15
N THR A 74 -10.98 -11.34 -2.03
CA THR A 74 -10.81 -9.89 -2.00
C THR A 74 -9.64 -9.47 -1.13
N SER A 75 -8.93 -8.46 -1.57
CA SER A 75 -7.78 -7.84 -0.89
C SER A 75 -7.77 -6.35 -1.16
N ILE A 76 -7.15 -5.57 -0.28
CA ILE A 76 -7.01 -4.13 -0.44
C ILE A 76 -5.53 -3.74 -0.51
N SER A 77 -5.24 -2.75 -1.35
CA SER A 77 -3.99 -2.02 -1.37
C SER A 77 -4.26 -0.55 -1.01
N CYS A 78 -3.97 -0.16 0.21
CA CYS A 78 -3.89 1.23 0.64
C CYS A 78 -2.42 1.68 0.54
N GLU A 79 -1.91 1.69 -0.69
CA GLU A 79 -0.54 2.07 -1.02
C GLU A 79 -0.50 2.83 -2.36
N PRO A 80 -0.12 4.13 -2.30
CA PRO A 80 0.15 4.87 -1.07
C PRO A 80 -1.11 5.20 -0.28
N MET A 81 -0.98 5.32 1.06
CA MET A 81 -1.95 6.06 1.86
C MET A 81 -1.93 7.52 1.38
N LEU A 82 -3.08 8.09 1.05
CA LEU A 82 -3.19 9.41 0.43
C LEU A 82 -3.57 10.52 1.42
N ASP A 83 -3.81 10.14 2.67
CA ASP A 83 -4.06 11.00 3.83
C ASP A 83 -3.58 10.34 5.12
N THR A 84 -4.03 10.83 6.27
CA THR A 84 -3.74 10.30 7.61
C THR A 84 -4.83 9.38 8.16
N HIS A 85 -5.88 9.09 7.39
CA HIS A 85 -7.08 8.37 7.81
C HIS A 85 -7.07 6.88 7.41
N ALA A 86 -5.89 6.28 7.30
CA ALA A 86 -5.76 4.88 6.87
C ALA A 86 -6.50 3.88 7.79
N ALA A 87 -6.65 4.21 9.09
CA ALA A 87 -7.44 3.39 10.01
C ALA A 87 -8.93 3.37 9.64
N GLU A 88 -9.48 4.50 9.18
CA GLU A 88 -10.86 4.59 8.71
C GLU A 88 -11.05 3.76 7.44
N VAL A 89 -10.08 3.82 6.51
CA VAL A 89 -10.08 2.95 5.32
C VAL A 89 -10.12 1.48 5.73
N VAL A 90 -9.24 1.06 6.66
CA VAL A 90 -9.21 -0.32 7.16
C VAL A 90 -10.56 -0.73 7.74
N ASN A 91 -11.13 0.08 8.63
CA ASN A 91 -12.42 -0.22 9.26
C ASN A 91 -13.56 -0.37 8.24
N ALA A 92 -13.58 0.47 7.20
CA ALA A 92 -14.60 0.41 6.16
C ALA A 92 -14.49 -0.82 5.26
N VAL A 93 -13.26 -1.29 4.97
CA VAL A 93 -13.05 -2.41 4.04
C VAL A 93 -12.99 -3.77 4.73
N LEU A 94 -12.65 -3.81 6.01
CA LEU A 94 -12.40 -5.05 6.77
C LEU A 94 -13.52 -6.08 6.67
N PRO A 95 -14.82 -5.72 6.71
CA PRO A 95 -15.92 -6.68 6.58
C PRO A 95 -15.99 -7.41 5.23
N PHE A 96 -15.34 -6.85 4.20
CA PHE A 96 -15.42 -7.32 2.81
C PHE A 96 -14.08 -7.88 2.29
N VAL A 97 -13.06 -8.00 3.16
CA VAL A 97 -11.74 -8.54 2.79
C VAL A 97 -11.60 -9.98 3.26
N THR A 98 -11.36 -10.89 2.33
CA THR A 98 -11.12 -12.30 2.65
C THR A 98 -9.64 -12.61 2.86
N GLU A 99 -8.73 -11.84 2.21
CA GLU A 99 -7.30 -12.08 2.23
C GLU A 99 -6.55 -11.01 3.03
N THR A 100 -6.00 -10.00 2.38
CA THR A 100 -5.07 -9.06 2.99
C THR A 100 -5.39 -7.60 2.70
N ILE A 101 -5.06 -6.73 3.67
CA ILE A 101 -5.07 -5.28 3.56
C ILE A 101 -3.62 -4.80 3.64
N TRP A 102 -3.09 -4.29 2.53
CA TRP A 102 -1.73 -3.78 2.45
C TRP A 102 -1.70 -2.29 2.71
N LEU A 103 -0.89 -1.88 3.70
CA LEU A 103 -0.69 -0.48 4.05
C LEU A 103 0.73 -0.03 3.70
N GLY A 104 0.87 1.12 3.06
CA GLY A 104 2.16 1.68 2.66
C GLY A 104 2.17 3.19 2.60
N LYS A 105 3.27 3.81 3.05
CA LYS A 105 3.49 5.27 3.02
C LYS A 105 3.56 5.81 1.59
N ALA A 106 3.27 7.10 1.45
CA ALA A 106 3.58 7.87 0.26
C ALA A 106 5.10 8.06 0.14
N ASN A 107 5.76 7.19 -0.63
CA ASN A 107 7.22 7.22 -0.82
C ASN A 107 7.60 7.84 -2.15
N GLN A 108 8.72 8.60 -2.13
CA GLN A 108 9.31 9.20 -3.34
C GLN A 108 8.29 10.01 -4.16
N LEU A 109 7.28 10.58 -3.49
CA LEU A 109 6.12 11.18 -4.14
C LEU A 109 6.54 12.32 -5.07
N ARG A 110 7.41 13.23 -4.61
CA ARG A 110 7.94 14.34 -5.45
C ARG A 110 8.68 13.84 -6.69
N GLN A 111 9.47 12.77 -6.55
CA GLN A 111 10.20 12.21 -7.68
C GLN A 111 9.22 11.63 -8.72
N ARG A 112 8.24 10.87 -8.27
CA ARG A 112 7.19 10.29 -9.16
C ARG A 112 6.39 11.37 -9.86
N LEU A 113 5.98 12.43 -9.14
CA LEU A 113 5.25 13.56 -9.71
C LEU A 113 6.09 14.31 -10.76
N ARG A 114 7.39 14.50 -10.49
CA ARG A 114 8.32 15.10 -11.47
C ARG A 114 8.46 14.26 -12.72
N MET A 115 8.66 12.94 -12.57
CA MET A 115 8.78 12.02 -13.70
C MET A 115 7.51 11.97 -14.55
N ASN A 116 6.35 12.17 -13.94
CA ASN A 116 5.06 12.23 -14.65
C ASN A 116 4.72 13.63 -15.20
N GLY A 117 5.61 14.62 -15.03
CA GLY A 117 5.41 15.98 -15.54
C GLY A 117 4.31 16.80 -14.86
N VAL A 118 3.87 16.38 -13.67
CA VAL A 118 2.73 17.01 -12.95
C VAL A 118 3.16 17.75 -11.67
N LEU A 119 4.47 17.94 -11.43
CA LEU A 119 5.00 18.60 -10.25
C LEU A 119 4.89 20.13 -10.39
N THR A 120 3.77 20.71 -10.00
CA THR A 120 3.63 22.15 -9.79
C THR A 120 4.03 22.55 -8.35
N PRO A 121 4.24 23.84 -8.05
CA PRO A 121 4.50 24.29 -6.67
C PRO A 121 3.42 23.86 -5.68
N GLU A 122 2.14 23.94 -6.07
CA GLU A 122 1.02 23.49 -5.23
C GLU A 122 1.05 21.98 -4.97
N VAL A 123 1.24 21.20 -6.03
CA VAL A 123 1.33 19.73 -5.92
C VAL A 123 2.53 19.32 -5.09
N ALA A 124 3.66 20.03 -5.22
CA ALA A 124 4.85 19.81 -4.41
C ALA A 124 4.58 20.07 -2.92
N ALA A 125 3.92 21.18 -2.58
CA ALA A 125 3.60 21.53 -1.21
C ALA A 125 2.66 20.48 -0.57
N ARG A 126 1.64 20.03 -1.29
CA ARG A 126 0.74 18.96 -0.82
C ARG A 126 1.47 17.61 -0.67
N ALA A 127 2.39 17.31 -1.57
CA ALA A 127 3.19 16.08 -1.49
C ALA A 127 4.11 16.09 -0.24
N ASP A 128 4.73 17.23 0.04
CA ASP A 128 5.58 17.40 1.24
C ASP A 128 4.74 17.30 2.51
N GLY A 129 3.60 17.97 2.57
CA GLY A 129 2.68 17.90 3.70
C GLY A 129 2.17 16.48 3.96
N LEU A 130 1.86 15.70 2.92
CA LEU A 130 1.46 14.30 3.06
C LEU A 130 2.60 13.44 3.62
N VAL A 131 3.83 13.62 3.11
CA VAL A 131 5.00 12.87 3.60
C VAL A 131 5.32 13.22 5.04
N GLU A 132 5.23 14.51 5.41
CA GLU A 132 5.45 15.00 6.78
C GLU A 132 4.38 14.47 7.74
N ALA A 133 3.12 14.47 7.33
CA ALA A 133 2.02 13.92 8.13
C ALA A 133 2.15 12.40 8.37
N GLN A 134 2.83 11.68 7.49
CA GLN A 134 3.16 10.26 7.62
C GLN A 134 4.56 10.06 8.24
N ASN A 135 4.95 10.88 9.22
CA ASN A 135 6.20 10.75 9.96
C ASN A 135 6.25 9.45 10.81
N ASP A 136 7.40 9.18 11.40
CA ASP A 136 7.63 7.93 12.10
C ASP A 136 6.72 7.76 13.32
N ALA A 137 6.37 8.84 14.03
CA ALA A 137 5.44 8.80 15.17
C ALA A 137 4.02 8.44 14.70
N ALA A 138 3.51 9.09 13.65
CA ALA A 138 2.20 8.80 13.08
C ALA A 138 2.10 7.35 12.56
N ILE A 139 3.18 6.83 11.98
CA ILE A 139 3.26 5.43 11.54
C ILE A 139 3.28 4.46 12.72
N ALA A 140 3.97 4.80 13.81
CA ALA A 140 3.97 3.97 15.02
C ALA A 140 2.58 3.92 15.67
N GLU A 141 1.86 5.06 15.73
CA GLU A 141 0.49 5.12 16.21
C GLU A 141 -0.47 4.30 15.34
N LEU A 142 -0.38 4.43 14.02
CA LEU A 142 -1.17 3.63 13.09
C LEU A 142 -0.91 2.14 13.28
N HIS A 143 0.36 1.75 13.44
CA HIS A 143 0.72 0.36 13.71
C HIS A 143 0.13 -0.12 15.03
N ALA A 144 0.25 0.66 16.10
CA ALA A 144 -0.29 0.31 17.42
C ALA A 144 -1.81 0.10 17.39
N SER A 145 -2.53 0.88 16.58
CA SER A 145 -3.99 0.77 16.43
C SER A 145 -4.45 -0.44 15.62
N LEU A 146 -3.62 -0.93 14.67
CA LEU A 146 -4.07 -1.90 13.67
C LEU A 146 -3.34 -3.24 13.68
N HIS A 147 -2.20 -3.38 14.38
CA HIS A 147 -1.35 -4.57 14.30
C HIS A 147 -2.04 -5.86 14.77
N HIS A 148 -3.11 -5.76 15.53
CA HIS A 148 -3.87 -6.90 16.03
C HIS A 148 -4.79 -7.54 14.96
N HIS A 149 -5.02 -6.87 13.83
CA HIS A 149 -5.83 -7.45 12.75
C HIS A 149 -4.99 -8.39 11.88
N PRO A 150 -5.34 -9.68 11.79
CA PRO A 150 -4.52 -10.68 11.10
C PRO A 150 -4.44 -10.49 9.59
N GLN A 151 -5.38 -9.75 8.99
CA GLN A 151 -5.38 -9.46 7.55
C GLN A 151 -4.38 -8.35 7.18
N ILE A 152 -3.91 -7.53 8.13
CA ILE A 152 -3.06 -6.38 7.81
C ILE A 152 -1.65 -6.82 7.43
N ARG A 153 -1.14 -6.21 6.39
CA ARG A 153 0.23 -6.37 5.89
C ARG A 153 0.88 -5.01 5.72
N TRP A 154 2.04 -4.86 6.34
CA TRP A 154 2.81 -3.62 6.31
C TRP A 154 3.80 -3.67 5.16
N LYS A 155 3.74 -2.68 4.26
CA LYS A 155 4.70 -2.54 3.17
C LYS A 155 6.07 -2.13 3.69
N GLU A 156 7.09 -2.34 2.86
CA GLU A 156 8.49 -2.06 3.19
C GLU A 156 8.69 -0.65 3.78
N SER A 157 8.00 0.34 3.24
CA SER A 157 8.05 1.72 3.70
C SER A 157 7.66 1.93 5.17
N ILE A 158 6.69 1.17 5.65
CA ILE A 158 6.26 1.16 7.05
C ILE A 158 7.17 0.24 7.88
N ARG A 159 7.50 -0.95 7.37
CA ARG A 159 8.37 -1.90 8.06
C ARG A 159 9.73 -1.30 8.41
N ARG A 160 10.29 -0.48 7.53
CA ARG A 160 11.55 0.25 7.80
C ARG A 160 11.43 1.23 8.97
N VAL A 161 10.34 1.99 9.06
CA VAL A 161 10.08 2.90 10.18
C VAL A 161 9.99 2.14 11.51
N LEU A 162 9.32 1.00 11.49
CA LEU A 162 9.08 0.20 12.68
C LEU A 162 10.25 -0.73 13.05
N GLY A 163 11.34 -0.75 12.29
CA GLY A 163 12.45 -1.69 12.50
C GLY A 163 12.08 -3.16 12.26
N LEU A 164 10.97 -3.43 11.58
CA LEU A 164 10.53 -4.80 11.26
C LEU A 164 11.35 -5.38 10.10
N PRO A 165 11.59 -6.71 10.07
CA PRO A 165 12.29 -7.34 8.97
C PRO A 165 11.64 -7.01 7.63
N VAL A 166 12.42 -6.57 6.66
CA VAL A 166 11.95 -6.37 5.29
C VAL A 166 12.02 -7.71 4.59
N VAL A 167 10.88 -8.16 4.05
CA VAL A 167 10.78 -9.42 3.31
C VAL A 167 11.08 -9.14 1.85
N ALA A 168 12.00 -9.90 1.25
CA ALA A 168 12.26 -9.82 -0.18
C ALA A 168 11.03 -10.27 -1.00
N PRO A 169 10.93 -9.90 -2.29
CA PRO A 169 9.79 -10.28 -3.14
C PRO A 169 9.59 -11.80 -3.26
N ASP A 170 10.63 -12.58 -3.02
CA ASP A 170 10.60 -14.05 -3.00
C ASP A 170 10.18 -14.65 -1.64
N GLY A 171 9.82 -13.81 -0.66
CA GLY A 171 9.41 -14.26 0.67
C GLY A 171 10.58 -14.47 1.64
N SER A 172 11.84 -14.32 1.22
CA SER A 172 13.00 -14.39 2.12
C SER A 172 13.12 -13.11 2.96
N ALA A 173 13.48 -13.26 4.25
CA ALA A 173 13.74 -12.11 5.11
C ALA A 173 15.11 -11.51 4.75
N LEU A 174 15.14 -10.26 4.30
CA LEU A 174 16.38 -9.50 4.16
C LEU A 174 16.90 -9.16 5.57
N MET A 175 17.77 -9.97 6.11
CA MET A 175 18.56 -9.61 7.29
C MET A 175 19.42 -8.39 6.90
N ARG A 176 19.27 -7.27 7.63
CA ARG A 176 20.31 -6.24 7.64
C ARG A 176 21.56 -6.88 8.18
N SER A 177 22.57 -7.04 7.35
CA SER A 177 23.93 -7.24 7.84
C SER A 177 24.26 -6.01 8.69
N ILE A 178 24.25 -6.17 9.99
CA ILE A 178 24.92 -5.25 10.90
C ILE A 178 26.40 -5.46 10.57
N GLN A 179 26.96 -4.59 9.74
CA GLN A 179 28.41 -4.51 9.62
C GLN A 179 28.90 -4.02 11.00
N PRO A 180 29.70 -4.81 11.72
CA PRO A 180 30.37 -4.29 12.90
C PRO A 180 31.26 -3.14 12.43
N GLU A 181 31.10 -1.97 13.05
CA GLU A 181 32.06 -0.88 12.88
C GLU A 181 33.45 -1.43 13.19
N LEU A 182 34.29 -1.52 12.16
CA LEU A 182 35.71 -1.79 12.36
C LEU A 182 36.27 -0.66 13.22
N PRO A 183 36.98 -0.96 14.31
CA PRO A 183 37.64 0.05 15.12
C PRO A 183 38.59 0.83 14.23
N ARG A 184 38.49 2.17 14.28
CA ARG A 184 39.45 3.07 13.64
C ARG A 184 40.82 2.75 14.24
N THR A 185 41.70 2.15 13.44
CA THR A 185 43.10 2.06 13.78
C THR A 185 43.71 3.48 13.64
N ASP A 186 43.92 4.12 14.76
CA ASP A 186 44.79 5.27 14.86
C ASP A 186 46.22 4.88 14.43
N ILE A 187 46.54 5.23 13.20
CA ILE A 187 47.94 5.21 12.77
C ILE A 187 48.50 6.59 13.13
N GLY A 188 48.86 6.70 14.41
CA GLY A 188 49.65 7.82 14.91
C GLY A 188 51.11 7.39 15.01
N ALA A 189 51.98 8.36 14.69
CA ALA A 189 53.39 8.48 15.01
C ALA A 189 54.39 7.97 13.98
N SER A 190 54.89 8.94 13.21
CA SER A 190 56.24 8.88 12.62
C SER A 190 57.30 8.93 13.75
N PRO A 191 58.43 8.23 13.65
CA PRO A 191 59.58 8.41 14.54
C PRO A 191 60.43 9.61 14.10
N PRO A 192 61.13 10.26 15.03
CA PRO A 192 62.01 11.40 14.74
C PRO A 192 63.41 10.93 14.30
N THR A 193 64.08 11.88 13.53
CA THR A 193 65.43 11.99 12.99
C THR A 193 65.80 11.19 11.79
#